data_1e482bc489b29fdd82e0c4cacfc0282e
#
_entry.id   1e482bc489b29fdd82e0c4cacfc0282e
#
_cell.length_a   1.000
_cell.length_b   1.000
_cell.length_c   1.000
_cell.angle_alpha   90.00
_cell.angle_beta   90.00
_cell.angle_gamma   90.00
#
_symmetry.space_group_name_H-M   'P 1'
#
loop_
_entity.id
_entity.type
_entity.pdbx_description
1 polymer ?
#
loop_
_entity_poly.entity_id
_entity_poly.type
_entity_poly.pdbx_seq_one_letter_code
_entity_poly.pdbx_strand_id
1 'polypeptide(L)'
;MTVFYGFVVCGVLAFALSARGAEITATDDRGRTVTLPAPAQRIIAMAPSLTELAYAAGAGEKLVGVTRYSDYPAAAQSIPQVGDASRIDLERVLSLKPDLVIGWKSGNQVADVERLETLGFKVYIVEPATLAAIPQLLRAVGVLAGTSAIARGAADEFERRITALRERYGGRPKVRVFYEIWHTPLMTVNGRHMISDVIRLCGGSNVFAGIPTLTPVVSLEGVIALQPEVVLGGSSATAPDEFAAQWRSYQGFVRLRNVRAMFVDPDHIQRQTPRILEGA
;
A
#
# COMPACT_ATOMS: atom_id res chain seq x y z
N MET A 1 -74.41 48.37 -8.89
CA MET A 1 -74.13 46.91 -9.01
C MET A 1 -72.68 46.77 -9.34
N THR A 2 -71.82 46.60 -8.27
CA THR A 2 -70.34 46.62 -8.37
C THR A 2 -69.87 45.19 -8.08
N VAL A 3 -69.30 44.50 -9.06
CA VAL A 3 -68.81 43.14 -8.95
C VAL A 3 -67.35 43.19 -8.56
N PHE A 4 -66.99 42.66 -7.38
CA PHE A 4 -65.60 42.46 -6.91
C PHE A 4 -65.06 41.14 -7.44
N TYR A 5 -64.02 41.18 -8.26
CA TYR A 5 -63.23 39.99 -8.65
C TYR A 5 -62.11 39.80 -7.60
N GLY A 6 -62.23 38.73 -6.82
CA GLY A 6 -61.14 38.29 -5.92
C GLY A 6 -60.13 37.47 -6.69
N PHE A 7 -58.88 37.93 -6.71
CA PHE A 7 -57.72 37.16 -7.21
C PHE A 7 -57.21 36.24 -6.09
N VAL A 8 -57.35 34.93 -6.29
CA VAL A 8 -56.71 33.94 -5.43
C VAL A 8 -55.30 33.67 -6.00
N VAL A 9 -54.24 34.14 -5.31
CA VAL A 9 -52.87 33.81 -5.63
C VAL A 9 -52.52 32.49 -4.92
N CYS A 10 -52.48 31.40 -5.67
CA CYS A 10 -52.03 30.09 -5.21
C CYS A 10 -50.52 30.07 -5.19
N GLY A 11 -49.92 30.29 -4.03
CA GLY A 11 -48.45 30.19 -3.82
C GLY A 11 -47.98 28.73 -3.85
N VAL A 12 -47.29 28.34 -4.93
CA VAL A 12 -46.64 27.04 -5.04
C VAL A 12 -45.35 27.11 -4.21
N LEU A 13 -45.37 26.57 -3.00
CA LEU A 13 -44.14 26.28 -2.24
C LEU A 13 -43.40 25.12 -2.93
N ALA A 14 -42.38 25.41 -3.71
CA ALA A 14 -41.43 24.41 -4.20
C ALA A 14 -40.57 23.94 -3.01
N PHE A 15 -40.88 22.79 -2.45
CA PHE A 15 -39.96 22.07 -1.55
C PHE A 15 -38.80 21.57 -2.38
N ALA A 16 -37.64 22.27 -2.28
CA ALA A 16 -36.37 21.75 -2.76
C ALA A 16 -36.00 20.53 -1.88
N LEU A 17 -36.33 19.32 -2.31
CA LEU A 17 -35.72 18.11 -1.76
C LEU A 17 -34.25 18.19 -2.09
N SER A 18 -33.44 18.61 -1.11
CA SER A 18 -32.00 18.39 -1.16
C SER A 18 -31.77 16.88 -1.17
N ALA A 19 -31.48 16.34 -2.35
CA ALA A 19 -31.03 14.96 -2.47
C ALA A 19 -29.71 14.85 -1.67
N ARG A 20 -29.80 14.42 -0.43
CA ARG A 20 -28.63 14.01 0.35
C ARG A 20 -28.06 12.83 -0.40
N GLY A 21 -26.91 13.01 -1.06
CA GLY A 21 -26.16 11.90 -1.63
C GLY A 21 -25.97 10.82 -0.56
N ALA A 22 -26.05 9.55 -0.97
CA ALA A 22 -25.83 8.44 -0.05
C ALA A 22 -24.44 8.59 0.59
N GLU A 23 -24.37 8.48 1.91
CA GLU A 23 -23.12 8.50 2.65
C GLU A 23 -22.21 7.38 2.14
N ILE A 24 -20.93 7.71 1.96
CA ILE A 24 -19.91 6.77 1.51
C ILE A 24 -19.22 6.20 2.73
N THR A 25 -19.20 4.88 2.84
CA THR A 25 -18.60 4.19 3.98
C THR A 25 -17.61 3.15 3.53
N ALA A 26 -16.50 3.01 4.27
CA ALA A 26 -15.57 1.89 4.16
C ALA A 26 -15.02 1.55 5.55
N THR A 27 -14.85 0.26 5.81
CA THR A 27 -14.23 -0.21 7.05
C THR A 27 -12.72 -0.33 6.85
N ASP A 28 -11.96 0.26 7.74
CA ASP A 28 -10.49 0.26 7.72
C ASP A 28 -9.90 -1.02 8.38
N ASP A 29 -8.58 -1.21 8.29
CA ASP A 29 -7.89 -2.38 8.86
C ASP A 29 -7.76 -2.36 10.41
N ARG A 30 -8.33 -1.35 11.07
CA ARG A 30 -8.56 -1.31 12.52
C ARG A 30 -9.98 -1.80 12.89
N GLY A 31 -10.82 -2.08 11.88
CA GLY A 31 -12.25 -2.39 12.06
C GLY A 31 -13.13 -1.17 12.30
N ARG A 32 -12.65 0.05 12.03
CA ARG A 32 -13.42 1.29 12.17
C ARG A 32 -14.05 1.68 10.83
N THR A 33 -15.32 2.05 10.86
CA THR A 33 -16.02 2.56 9.67
C THR A 33 -15.72 4.06 9.50
N VAL A 34 -15.13 4.41 8.38
CA VAL A 34 -14.95 5.80 7.93
C VAL A 34 -16.14 6.17 7.07
N THR A 35 -16.83 7.27 7.44
CA THR A 35 -18.00 7.79 6.74
C THR A 35 -17.71 9.17 6.17
N LEU A 36 -17.95 9.32 4.87
CA LEU A 36 -17.80 10.58 4.14
C LEU A 36 -19.20 11.01 3.61
N PRO A 37 -19.54 12.30 3.65
CA PRO A 37 -20.81 12.81 3.12
C PRO A 37 -20.88 12.79 1.58
N ALA A 38 -19.72 12.74 0.93
CA ALA A 38 -19.53 12.67 -0.52
C ALA A 38 -18.17 12.05 -0.83
N PRO A 39 -17.89 11.63 -2.09
CA PRO A 39 -16.57 11.13 -2.46
C PRO A 39 -15.47 12.14 -2.16
N ALA A 40 -14.39 11.66 -1.54
CA ALA A 40 -13.23 12.48 -1.21
C ALA A 40 -12.68 13.21 -2.44
N GLN A 41 -12.38 14.50 -2.29
CA GLN A 41 -11.80 15.35 -3.32
C GLN A 41 -10.40 15.86 -2.94
N ARG A 42 -10.06 15.79 -1.65
CA ARG A 42 -8.79 16.28 -1.10
C ARG A 42 -8.19 15.21 -0.19
N ILE A 43 -7.35 14.37 -0.77
CA ILE A 43 -6.79 13.18 -0.11
C ILE A 43 -5.34 13.45 0.27
N ILE A 44 -4.95 13.05 1.49
CA ILE A 44 -3.55 12.94 1.90
C ILE A 44 -3.17 11.47 2.02
N ALA A 45 -2.04 11.08 1.43
CA ALA A 45 -1.44 9.76 1.53
C ALA A 45 -0.22 9.80 2.46
N MET A 46 -0.27 9.09 3.59
CA MET A 46 0.77 9.13 4.62
C MET A 46 1.89 8.08 4.43
N ALA A 47 2.02 7.50 3.24
CA ALA A 47 3.13 6.62 2.85
C ALA A 47 3.29 6.60 1.32
N PRO A 48 4.51 6.33 0.79
CA PRO A 48 4.73 6.21 -0.66
C PRO A 48 3.86 5.13 -1.31
N SER A 49 3.69 3.98 -0.67
CA SER A 49 2.81 2.91 -1.15
C SER A 49 1.35 3.35 -1.26
N LEU A 50 0.88 4.22 -0.35
CA LEU A 50 -0.49 4.74 -0.37
C LEU A 50 -0.70 5.76 -1.48
N THR A 51 0.35 6.53 -1.82
CA THR A 51 0.36 7.41 -2.98
C THR A 51 0.19 6.60 -4.27
N GLU A 52 1.00 5.57 -4.47
CA GLU A 52 0.89 4.67 -5.62
C GLU A 52 -0.48 4.00 -5.71
N LEU A 53 -0.99 3.53 -4.57
CA LEU A 53 -2.29 2.89 -4.48
C LEU A 53 -3.44 3.85 -4.85
N ALA A 54 -3.37 5.10 -4.38
CA ALA A 54 -4.35 6.13 -4.74
C ALA A 54 -4.35 6.40 -6.25
N TYR A 55 -3.16 6.49 -6.88
CA TYR A 55 -3.06 6.61 -8.33
C TYR A 55 -3.65 5.39 -9.06
N ALA A 56 -3.30 4.19 -8.62
CA ALA A 56 -3.82 2.95 -9.21
C ALA A 56 -5.35 2.83 -9.07
N ALA A 57 -5.91 3.35 -7.98
CA ALA A 57 -7.37 3.42 -7.77
C ALA A 57 -8.05 4.57 -8.54
N GLY A 58 -7.31 5.37 -9.32
CA GLY A 58 -7.84 6.51 -10.08
C GLY A 58 -8.07 7.76 -9.24
N ALA A 59 -7.50 7.84 -8.04
CA ALA A 59 -7.65 8.97 -7.12
C ALA A 59 -6.43 9.93 -7.12
N GLY A 60 -5.47 9.74 -8.04
CA GLY A 60 -4.22 10.52 -8.09
C GLY A 60 -4.43 12.03 -8.16
N GLU A 61 -5.34 12.50 -9.02
CA GLU A 61 -5.68 13.92 -9.17
C GLU A 61 -6.31 14.55 -7.90
N LYS A 62 -6.73 13.73 -6.95
CA LYS A 62 -7.32 14.16 -5.68
C LYS A 62 -6.30 14.23 -4.54
N LEU A 63 -5.08 13.79 -4.78
CA LEU A 63 -4.02 13.90 -3.81
C LEU A 63 -3.57 15.35 -3.67
N VAL A 64 -3.72 15.91 -2.47
CA VAL A 64 -3.30 17.27 -2.13
C VAL A 64 -2.07 17.28 -1.23
N GLY A 65 -1.68 16.13 -0.67
CA GLY A 65 -0.50 15.96 0.15
C GLY A 65 -0.02 14.51 0.16
N VAL A 66 1.30 14.34 0.15
CA VAL A 66 1.97 13.04 0.19
C VAL A 66 3.16 13.08 1.16
N THR A 67 3.66 11.93 1.59
CA THR A 67 4.90 11.87 2.36
C THR A 67 6.13 11.88 1.45
N ARG A 68 7.30 12.16 2.04
CA ARG A 68 8.61 12.02 1.36
C ARG A 68 8.72 10.64 0.69
N TYR A 69 9.46 10.57 -0.40
CA TYR A 69 9.65 9.37 -1.23
C TYR A 69 8.39 8.89 -1.98
N SER A 70 7.35 9.70 -2.06
CA SER A 70 6.20 9.47 -2.93
C SER A 70 6.57 9.92 -4.36
N ASP A 71 7.33 9.10 -5.06
CA ASP A 71 7.99 9.40 -6.34
C ASP A 71 7.35 8.69 -7.54
N TYR A 72 6.40 7.80 -7.29
CA TYR A 72 5.67 7.09 -8.34
C TYR A 72 4.14 7.26 -8.23
N PRO A 73 3.46 7.46 -9.39
CA PRO A 73 4.04 7.80 -10.70
C PRO A 73 4.75 9.16 -10.67
N ALA A 74 5.46 9.53 -11.73
CA ALA A 74 6.23 10.78 -11.77
C ALA A 74 5.40 12.02 -11.41
N ALA A 75 4.10 12.01 -11.70
CA ALA A 75 3.16 13.09 -11.33
C ALA A 75 3.08 13.31 -9.79
N ALA A 76 3.34 12.29 -8.99
CA ALA A 76 3.31 12.42 -7.53
C ALA A 76 4.39 13.35 -6.97
N GLN A 77 5.50 13.51 -7.69
CA GLN A 77 6.63 14.37 -7.27
C GLN A 77 6.28 15.86 -7.17
N SER A 78 5.22 16.29 -7.85
CA SER A 78 4.74 17.67 -7.82
C SER A 78 3.80 17.96 -6.64
N ILE A 79 3.35 16.93 -5.91
CA ILE A 79 2.38 17.08 -4.82
C ILE A 79 3.11 17.57 -3.55
N PRO A 80 2.51 18.53 -2.80
CA PRO A 80 3.06 19.02 -1.55
C PRO A 80 3.39 17.91 -0.56
N GLN A 81 4.59 17.93 0.02
CA GLN A 81 4.99 16.96 1.05
C GLN A 81 4.47 17.39 2.42
N VAL A 82 3.94 16.42 3.18
CA VAL A 82 3.40 16.59 4.54
C VAL A 82 4.24 15.87 5.61
N GLY A 83 5.53 15.73 5.38
CA GLY A 83 6.45 15.01 6.26
C GLY A 83 6.91 13.70 5.68
N ASP A 84 7.22 12.73 6.53
CA ASP A 84 7.54 11.35 6.15
C ASP A 84 6.73 10.35 7.00
N ALA A 85 6.92 9.03 6.78
CA ALA A 85 6.14 8.01 7.49
C ALA A 85 6.37 8.03 9.01
N SER A 86 7.53 8.53 9.49
CA SER A 86 7.89 8.59 10.91
C SER A 86 7.42 9.87 11.62
N ARG A 87 7.15 10.95 10.88
CA ARG A 87 6.69 12.22 11.41
C ARG A 87 5.90 13.02 10.38
N ILE A 88 4.67 13.34 10.73
CA ILE A 88 3.77 14.13 9.88
C ILE A 88 3.80 15.62 10.33
N ASP A 89 3.87 16.51 9.35
CA ASP A 89 3.71 17.95 9.53
C ASP A 89 2.21 18.29 9.62
N LEU A 90 1.71 18.35 10.84
CA LEU A 90 0.30 18.62 11.12
C LEU A 90 -0.16 20.01 10.64
N GLU A 91 0.71 21.02 10.69
CA GLU A 91 0.37 22.37 10.22
C GLU A 91 0.17 22.35 8.71
N ARG A 92 1.03 21.61 8.00
CA ARG A 92 0.90 21.42 6.58
C ARG A 92 -0.38 20.67 6.22
N VAL A 93 -0.71 19.58 6.95
CA VAL A 93 -1.97 18.86 6.79
C VAL A 93 -3.17 19.78 6.98
N LEU A 94 -3.19 20.59 8.06
CA LEU A 94 -4.26 21.55 8.34
C LEU A 94 -4.41 22.56 7.20
N SER A 95 -3.31 23.09 6.67
CA SER A 95 -3.32 24.08 5.58
C SER A 95 -3.89 23.51 4.28
N LEU A 96 -3.69 22.21 4.05
CA LEU A 96 -4.18 21.52 2.85
C LEU A 96 -5.66 21.14 2.93
N LYS A 97 -6.29 21.21 4.11
CA LYS A 97 -7.73 20.95 4.34
C LYS A 97 -8.20 19.66 3.66
N PRO A 98 -7.63 18.47 4.00
CA PRO A 98 -8.09 17.22 3.42
C PRO A 98 -9.48 16.85 3.91
N ASP A 99 -10.24 16.16 3.08
CA ASP A 99 -11.50 15.51 3.46
C ASP A 99 -11.28 14.01 3.77
N LEU A 100 -10.14 13.46 3.36
CA LEU A 100 -9.70 12.10 3.70
C LEU A 100 -8.18 12.06 3.89
N VAL A 101 -7.74 11.35 4.93
CA VAL A 101 -6.33 10.98 5.14
C VAL A 101 -6.24 9.46 5.07
N ILE A 102 -5.34 8.92 4.25
CA ILE A 102 -5.06 7.49 4.18
C ILE A 102 -3.74 7.25 4.89
N GLY A 103 -3.75 6.41 5.93
CA GLY A 103 -2.58 6.09 6.74
C GLY A 103 -2.24 4.61 6.75
N TRP A 104 -1.00 4.29 7.12
CA TRP A 104 -0.48 2.94 7.21
C TRP A 104 -0.26 2.55 8.68
N LYS A 105 -0.94 1.48 9.13
CA LYS A 105 -1.05 1.09 10.54
C LYS A 105 0.30 0.84 11.21
N SER A 106 1.19 0.08 10.58
CA SER A 106 2.50 -0.27 11.14
C SER A 106 3.60 0.73 10.79
N GLY A 107 3.37 1.62 9.83
CA GLY A 107 4.38 2.57 9.33
C GLY A 107 4.21 4.00 9.83
N ASN A 108 3.01 4.42 10.22
CA ASN A 108 2.78 5.76 10.76
C ASN A 108 2.75 5.75 12.29
N GLN A 109 3.20 6.84 12.89
CA GLN A 109 3.15 6.98 14.34
C GLN A 109 1.69 7.03 14.82
N VAL A 110 1.36 6.21 15.81
CA VAL A 110 0.01 6.15 16.39
C VAL A 110 -0.43 7.52 16.89
N ALA A 111 0.48 8.26 17.54
CA ALA A 111 0.21 9.59 18.06
C ALA A 111 -0.17 10.62 16.98
N ASP A 112 0.45 10.54 15.78
CA ASP A 112 0.10 11.41 14.65
C ASP A 112 -1.30 11.09 14.12
N VAL A 113 -1.63 9.81 14.01
CA VAL A 113 -2.96 9.33 13.59
C VAL A 113 -4.04 9.80 14.57
N GLU A 114 -3.83 9.58 15.87
CA GLU A 114 -4.78 10.00 16.93
C GLU A 114 -4.96 11.51 16.95
N ARG A 115 -3.89 12.27 16.71
CA ARG A 115 -3.98 13.73 16.65
C ARG A 115 -4.77 14.23 15.45
N LEU A 116 -4.60 13.61 14.28
CA LEU A 116 -5.43 13.92 13.11
C LEU A 116 -6.91 13.62 13.36
N GLU A 117 -7.22 12.49 13.98
CA GLU A 117 -8.61 12.13 14.36
C GLU A 117 -9.20 13.11 15.38
N THR A 118 -8.41 13.53 16.39
CA THR A 118 -8.83 14.52 17.38
C THR A 118 -9.11 15.88 16.75
N LEU A 119 -8.39 16.24 15.70
CA LEU A 119 -8.63 17.45 14.91
C LEU A 119 -9.84 17.34 13.96
N GLY A 120 -10.52 16.18 13.94
CA GLY A 120 -11.74 15.95 13.17
C GLY A 120 -11.52 15.43 11.76
N PHE A 121 -10.28 15.13 11.34
CA PHE A 121 -10.02 14.55 10.05
C PHE A 121 -10.57 13.12 9.94
N LYS A 122 -11.05 12.76 8.75
CA LYS A 122 -11.43 11.37 8.43
C LYS A 122 -10.16 10.61 8.06
N VAL A 123 -9.76 9.65 8.91
CA VAL A 123 -8.55 8.86 8.73
C VAL A 123 -8.91 7.41 8.42
N TYR A 124 -8.50 6.92 7.26
CA TYR A 124 -8.67 5.54 6.80
C TYR A 124 -7.33 4.81 6.91
N ILE A 125 -7.22 3.88 7.84
CA ILE A 125 -5.97 3.16 8.13
C ILE A 125 -5.94 1.81 7.44
N VAL A 126 -4.84 1.51 6.76
CA VAL A 126 -4.63 0.26 6.04
C VAL A 126 -3.42 -0.51 6.53
N GLU A 127 -3.49 -1.85 6.41
CA GLU A 127 -2.39 -2.79 6.70
C GLU A 127 -2.51 -4.01 5.78
N PRO A 128 -2.21 -3.88 4.47
CA PRO A 128 -2.31 -5.01 3.55
C PRO A 128 -1.22 -6.04 3.84
N ALA A 129 -1.58 -7.12 4.54
CA ALA A 129 -0.64 -8.16 4.96
C ALA A 129 -0.39 -9.23 3.88
N THR A 130 -1.27 -9.35 2.87
CA THR A 130 -1.22 -10.38 1.83
C THR A 130 -1.45 -9.78 0.44
N LEU A 131 -1.02 -10.50 -0.60
CA LEU A 131 -1.32 -10.10 -1.98
C LEU A 131 -2.83 -9.97 -2.25
N ALA A 132 -3.66 -10.79 -1.60
CA ALA A 132 -5.12 -10.73 -1.73
C ALA A 132 -5.74 -9.46 -1.13
N ALA A 133 -5.05 -8.77 -0.22
CA ALA A 133 -5.53 -7.52 0.37
C ALA A 133 -5.42 -6.32 -0.60
N ILE A 134 -4.49 -6.34 -1.56
CA ILE A 134 -4.26 -5.24 -2.50
C ILE A 134 -5.51 -4.93 -3.35
N PRO A 135 -6.15 -5.90 -4.03
CA PRO A 135 -7.35 -5.60 -4.82
C PRO A 135 -8.53 -5.14 -3.96
N GLN A 136 -8.65 -5.63 -2.72
CA GLN A 136 -9.67 -5.16 -1.78
C GLN A 136 -9.44 -3.69 -1.41
N LEU A 137 -8.19 -3.33 -1.14
CA LEU A 137 -7.80 -1.97 -0.80
C LEU A 137 -7.99 -1.00 -1.98
N LEU A 138 -7.64 -1.41 -3.21
CA LEU A 138 -7.94 -0.63 -4.42
C LEU A 138 -9.45 -0.32 -4.51
N ARG A 139 -10.30 -1.34 -4.35
CA ARG A 139 -11.76 -1.17 -4.41
C ARG A 139 -12.27 -0.24 -3.31
N ALA A 140 -11.75 -0.36 -2.08
CA ALA A 140 -12.12 0.51 -0.95
C ALA A 140 -11.73 1.97 -1.19
N VAL A 141 -10.50 2.23 -1.63
CA VAL A 141 -10.05 3.59 -1.99
C VAL A 141 -10.89 4.15 -3.14
N GLY A 142 -11.21 3.31 -4.14
CA GLY A 142 -12.10 3.70 -5.24
C GLY A 142 -13.50 4.10 -4.79
N VAL A 143 -14.06 3.44 -3.78
CA VAL A 143 -15.34 3.80 -3.16
C VAL A 143 -15.21 5.15 -2.46
N LEU A 144 -14.22 5.30 -1.57
CA LEU A 144 -14.00 6.53 -0.82
C LEU A 144 -13.72 7.74 -1.72
N ALA A 145 -13.00 7.53 -2.83
CA ALA A 145 -12.66 8.59 -3.78
C ALA A 145 -13.71 8.78 -4.90
N GLY A 146 -14.73 7.92 -5.01
CA GLY A 146 -15.71 7.96 -6.11
C GLY A 146 -15.12 7.55 -7.47
N THR A 147 -14.07 6.75 -7.48
CA THR A 147 -13.37 6.25 -8.68
C THR A 147 -13.53 4.74 -8.87
N SER A 148 -14.63 4.18 -8.37
CA SER A 148 -14.88 2.73 -8.28
C SER A 148 -14.72 1.97 -9.60
N ALA A 149 -14.99 2.58 -10.75
CA ALA A 149 -14.84 1.92 -12.05
C ALA A 149 -13.35 1.67 -12.37
N ILE A 150 -12.50 2.68 -12.17
CA ILE A 150 -11.04 2.58 -12.37
C ILE A 150 -10.44 1.61 -11.38
N ALA A 151 -10.79 1.76 -10.11
CA ALA A 151 -10.29 0.91 -9.02
C ALA A 151 -10.64 -0.57 -9.21
N ARG A 152 -11.85 -0.89 -9.68
CA ARG A 152 -12.22 -2.27 -10.04
C ARG A 152 -11.37 -2.79 -11.18
N GLY A 153 -11.20 -2.02 -12.26
CA GLY A 153 -10.35 -2.43 -13.39
C GLY A 153 -8.92 -2.75 -12.96
N ALA A 154 -8.32 -1.92 -12.09
CA ALA A 154 -6.99 -2.14 -11.54
C ALA A 154 -6.93 -3.39 -10.63
N ALA A 155 -7.94 -3.60 -9.79
CA ALA A 155 -8.05 -4.77 -8.92
C ALA A 155 -8.19 -6.07 -9.74
N ASP A 156 -9.06 -6.08 -10.76
CA ASP A 156 -9.30 -7.24 -11.61
C ASP A 156 -8.04 -7.58 -12.45
N GLU A 157 -7.31 -6.56 -12.93
CA GLU A 157 -6.02 -6.76 -13.60
C GLU A 157 -4.98 -7.39 -12.67
N PHE A 158 -4.88 -6.90 -11.45
CA PHE A 158 -3.97 -7.46 -10.45
C PHE A 158 -4.28 -8.94 -10.15
N GLU A 159 -5.58 -9.28 -9.98
CA GLU A 159 -6.03 -10.67 -9.76
C GLU A 159 -5.71 -11.57 -10.95
N ARG A 160 -5.89 -11.08 -12.20
CA ARG A 160 -5.51 -11.82 -13.42
C ARG A 160 -4.00 -12.10 -13.47
N ARG A 161 -3.16 -11.09 -13.15
CA ARG A 161 -1.71 -11.26 -13.14
C ARG A 161 -1.26 -12.28 -12.08
N ILE A 162 -1.86 -12.26 -10.88
CA ILE A 162 -1.61 -13.28 -9.85
C ILE A 162 -1.96 -14.68 -10.37
N THR A 163 -3.11 -14.84 -11.02
CA THR A 163 -3.55 -16.13 -11.57
C THR A 163 -2.56 -16.63 -12.62
N ALA A 164 -2.17 -15.79 -13.56
CA ALA A 164 -1.21 -16.14 -14.60
C ALA A 164 0.17 -16.55 -14.02
N LEU A 165 0.66 -15.84 -13.01
CA LEU A 165 1.92 -16.20 -12.33
C LEU A 165 1.79 -17.54 -11.58
N ARG A 166 0.68 -17.78 -10.93
CA ARG A 166 0.41 -19.06 -10.24
C ARG A 166 0.36 -20.23 -11.19
N GLU A 167 -0.31 -20.09 -12.32
CA GLU A 167 -0.37 -21.11 -13.37
C GLU A 167 1.02 -21.38 -13.96
N ARG A 168 1.80 -20.33 -14.20
CA ARG A 168 3.14 -20.44 -14.78
C ARG A 168 4.15 -21.13 -13.86
N TYR A 169 4.07 -20.91 -12.55
CA TYR A 169 5.10 -21.33 -11.59
C TYR A 169 4.62 -22.37 -10.57
N GLY A 170 3.30 -22.52 -10.35
CA GLY A 170 2.75 -23.35 -9.27
C GLY A 170 3.08 -24.85 -9.37
N GLY A 171 3.32 -25.38 -10.58
CA GLY A 171 3.69 -26.78 -10.79
C GLY A 171 5.21 -27.05 -10.78
N ARG A 172 6.06 -26.05 -10.59
CA ARG A 172 7.51 -26.22 -10.58
C ARG A 172 8.04 -26.70 -9.24
N PRO A 173 9.20 -27.40 -9.20
CA PRO A 173 9.89 -27.71 -7.96
C PRO A 173 10.16 -26.43 -7.16
N LYS A 174 9.89 -26.47 -5.87
CA LYS A 174 10.08 -25.31 -5.00
C LYS A 174 11.56 -25.02 -4.78
N VAL A 175 11.93 -23.75 -4.93
CA VAL A 175 13.27 -23.23 -4.70
C VAL A 175 13.33 -22.65 -3.27
N ARG A 176 14.35 -23.00 -2.51
CA ARG A 176 14.58 -22.45 -1.17
C ARG A 176 15.15 -21.04 -1.29
N VAL A 177 14.42 -20.06 -0.74
CA VAL A 177 14.72 -18.64 -0.87
C VAL A 177 15.01 -18.03 0.50
N PHE A 178 16.12 -17.34 0.61
CA PHE A 178 16.37 -16.34 1.65
C PHE A 178 16.08 -14.97 1.07
N TYR A 179 15.27 -14.16 1.77
CA TYR A 179 15.06 -12.76 1.41
C TYR A 179 15.78 -11.85 2.41
N GLU A 180 16.71 -11.03 1.93
CA GLU A 180 17.37 -10.00 2.72
C GLU A 180 16.60 -8.69 2.59
N ILE A 181 15.93 -8.27 3.67
CA ILE A 181 15.21 -6.98 3.70
C ILE A 181 16.13 -5.84 4.16
N TRP A 182 17.14 -6.16 4.97
CA TRP A 182 18.13 -5.22 5.48
C TRP A 182 19.44 -5.93 5.78
N HIS A 183 20.56 -5.25 5.53
CA HIS A 183 21.88 -5.90 5.65
C HIS A 183 22.52 -5.77 7.03
N THR A 184 22.47 -4.60 7.65
CA THR A 184 23.17 -4.34 8.92
C THR A 184 22.23 -3.65 9.93
N PRO A 185 21.68 -4.41 10.91
CA PRO A 185 21.81 -5.86 11.10
C PRO A 185 21.16 -6.67 9.98
N LEU A 186 21.62 -7.91 9.76
CA LEU A 186 21.01 -8.79 8.76
C LEU A 186 19.60 -9.15 9.18
N MET A 187 18.62 -8.77 8.36
CA MET A 187 17.20 -8.98 8.63
C MET A 187 16.51 -9.67 7.45
N THR A 188 15.49 -10.44 7.77
CA THR A 188 14.64 -11.14 6.80
C THR A 188 13.17 -10.94 7.10
N VAL A 189 12.31 -11.66 6.42
CA VAL A 189 10.86 -11.68 6.63
C VAL A 189 10.38 -13.10 6.96
N ASN A 190 9.33 -13.23 7.75
CA ASN A 190 8.72 -14.54 8.01
C ASN A 190 7.66 -14.93 6.97
N GLY A 191 7.03 -16.11 7.14
CA GLY A 191 6.03 -16.64 6.22
C GLY A 191 4.71 -15.87 6.14
N ARG A 192 4.45 -14.95 7.08
CA ARG A 192 3.23 -14.10 7.09
C ARG A 192 3.42 -12.76 6.38
N HIS A 193 4.67 -12.41 6.04
CA HIS A 193 4.96 -11.16 5.34
C HIS A 193 4.55 -11.27 3.86
N MET A 194 4.05 -10.19 3.27
CA MET A 194 3.61 -10.14 1.85
C MET A 194 4.71 -10.57 0.87
N ILE A 195 5.98 -10.26 1.15
CA ILE A 195 7.12 -10.73 0.33
C ILE A 195 7.16 -12.26 0.28
N SER A 196 6.79 -12.95 1.36
CA SER A 196 6.69 -14.41 1.34
C SER A 196 5.53 -14.93 0.50
N ASP A 197 4.46 -14.13 0.32
CA ASP A 197 3.41 -14.44 -0.65
C ASP A 197 3.94 -14.34 -2.09
N VAL A 198 4.75 -13.30 -2.39
CA VAL A 198 5.41 -13.16 -3.70
C VAL A 198 6.35 -14.34 -3.95
N ILE A 199 7.20 -14.68 -2.98
CA ILE A 199 8.10 -15.84 -3.08
C ILE A 199 7.29 -17.12 -3.40
N ARG A 200 6.19 -17.35 -2.69
CA ARG A 200 5.31 -18.52 -2.94
C ARG A 200 4.66 -18.48 -4.32
N LEU A 201 4.20 -17.30 -4.75
CA LEU A 201 3.60 -17.09 -6.06
C LEU A 201 4.57 -17.46 -7.19
N CYS A 202 5.86 -17.17 -7.02
CA CYS A 202 6.94 -17.48 -7.95
C CYS A 202 7.48 -18.92 -7.81
N GLY A 203 6.86 -19.78 -6.99
CA GLY A 203 7.30 -21.16 -6.80
C GLY A 203 8.42 -21.33 -5.78
N GLY A 204 8.75 -20.26 -5.01
CA GLY A 204 9.76 -20.31 -3.95
C GLY A 204 9.20 -20.77 -2.60
N SER A 205 10.11 -21.06 -1.67
CA SER A 205 9.85 -21.33 -0.26
C SER A 205 10.79 -20.50 0.58
N ASN A 206 10.24 -19.56 1.38
CA ASN A 206 11.04 -18.77 2.31
C ASN A 206 11.61 -19.67 3.42
N VAL A 207 12.94 -19.74 3.54
CA VAL A 207 13.62 -20.59 4.50
C VAL A 207 13.41 -20.16 5.96
N PHE A 208 12.99 -18.90 6.19
CA PHE A 208 12.65 -18.35 7.50
C PHE A 208 11.15 -18.23 7.75
N ALA A 209 10.31 -18.93 6.98
CA ALA A 209 8.85 -18.82 7.08
C ALA A 209 8.29 -19.14 8.48
N GLY A 210 8.95 -20.00 9.25
CA GLY A 210 8.48 -20.47 10.56
C GLY A 210 8.78 -19.55 11.75
N ILE A 211 9.51 -18.44 11.57
CA ILE A 211 9.85 -17.55 12.68
C ILE A 211 8.61 -16.71 13.08
N PRO A 212 8.32 -16.55 14.39
CA PRO A 212 7.15 -15.79 14.85
C PRO A 212 7.20 -14.29 14.51
N THR A 213 8.39 -13.66 14.60
CA THR A 213 8.60 -12.23 14.34
C THR A 213 8.45 -11.96 12.85
N LEU A 214 7.74 -10.90 12.46
CA LEU A 214 7.44 -10.56 11.07
C LEU A 214 8.72 -10.25 10.27
N THR A 215 9.60 -9.44 10.85
CA THR A 215 10.91 -9.03 10.30
C THR A 215 12.01 -9.30 11.33
N PRO A 216 12.49 -10.56 11.44
CA PRO A 216 13.48 -10.91 12.43
C PRO A 216 14.90 -10.50 12.01
N VAL A 217 15.74 -10.15 12.99
CA VAL A 217 17.20 -10.16 12.85
C VAL A 217 17.66 -11.62 12.86
N VAL A 218 18.54 -11.97 11.93
CA VAL A 218 19.10 -13.31 11.77
C VAL A 218 20.61 -13.26 11.68
N SER A 219 21.30 -14.38 11.96
CA SER A 219 22.74 -14.46 11.76
C SER A 219 23.07 -15.11 10.40
N LEU A 220 24.26 -14.83 9.88
CA LEU A 220 24.76 -15.48 8.67
C LEU A 220 24.83 -17.00 8.81
N GLU A 221 25.23 -17.49 10.01
CA GLU A 221 25.26 -18.93 10.34
C GLU A 221 23.87 -19.55 10.24
N GLY A 222 22.83 -18.82 10.69
CA GLY A 222 21.43 -19.25 10.54
C GLY A 222 21.03 -19.39 9.07
N VAL A 223 21.42 -18.45 8.22
CA VAL A 223 21.20 -18.54 6.78
C VAL A 223 21.94 -19.73 6.17
N ILE A 224 23.22 -19.93 6.53
CA ILE A 224 24.05 -21.06 6.07
C ILE A 224 23.42 -22.40 6.49
N ALA A 225 22.90 -22.51 7.73
CA ALA A 225 22.28 -23.72 8.23
C ALA A 225 21.03 -24.11 7.43
N LEU A 226 20.27 -23.12 6.98
CA LEU A 226 19.04 -23.32 6.21
C LEU A 226 19.27 -23.56 4.71
N GLN A 227 20.52 -23.43 4.22
CA GLN A 227 20.91 -23.77 2.85
C GLN A 227 19.97 -23.21 1.77
N PRO A 228 19.77 -21.90 1.65
CA PRO A 228 19.00 -21.33 0.55
C PRO A 228 19.69 -21.66 -0.81
N GLU A 229 18.88 -21.80 -1.86
CA GLU A 229 19.37 -21.95 -3.23
C GLU A 229 19.46 -20.58 -3.93
N VAL A 230 18.62 -19.65 -3.47
CA VAL A 230 18.55 -18.27 -3.97
C VAL A 230 18.50 -17.31 -2.81
N VAL A 231 19.28 -16.25 -2.89
CA VAL A 231 19.15 -15.07 -2.04
C VAL A 231 18.54 -13.97 -2.89
N LEU A 232 17.43 -13.45 -2.43
CA LEU A 232 16.77 -12.27 -3.00
C LEU A 232 16.92 -11.11 -2.03
N GLY A 233 17.04 -9.92 -2.54
CA GLY A 233 17.02 -8.73 -1.71
C GLY A 233 17.52 -7.51 -2.46
N GLY A 234 17.55 -6.42 -1.74
CA GLY A 234 18.02 -5.14 -2.21
C GLY A 234 17.57 -4.05 -1.25
N SER A 235 18.35 -3.00 -1.17
CA SER A 235 17.97 -1.78 -0.50
C SER A 235 18.20 -0.61 -1.45
N SER A 236 17.50 0.49 -1.22
CA SER A 236 17.71 1.73 -1.98
C SER A 236 19.12 2.31 -1.80
N ALA A 237 19.86 1.83 -0.79
CA ALA A 237 21.23 2.25 -0.49
C ALA A 237 22.31 1.31 -1.10
N THR A 238 21.92 0.18 -1.71
CA THR A 238 22.87 -0.83 -2.22
C THR A 238 22.66 -1.01 -3.71
N ALA A 239 23.70 -0.85 -4.50
CA ALA A 239 23.65 -1.11 -5.93
C ALA A 239 23.49 -2.64 -6.22
N PRO A 240 22.84 -3.03 -7.33
CA PRO A 240 22.66 -4.44 -7.68
C PRO A 240 23.94 -5.26 -7.71
N ASP A 241 25.03 -4.69 -8.24
CA ASP A 241 26.34 -5.35 -8.32
C ASP A 241 26.99 -5.52 -6.95
N GLU A 242 26.80 -4.56 -6.04
CA GLU A 242 27.30 -4.63 -4.66
C GLU A 242 26.57 -5.74 -3.88
N PHE A 243 25.27 -5.84 -4.00
CA PHE A 243 24.48 -6.92 -3.40
C PHE A 243 24.97 -8.29 -3.86
N ALA A 244 25.12 -8.46 -5.18
CA ALA A 244 25.63 -9.71 -5.74
C ALA A 244 27.07 -10.01 -5.30
N ALA A 245 27.96 -9.00 -5.25
CA ALA A 245 29.34 -9.15 -4.81
C ALA A 245 29.43 -9.55 -3.34
N GLN A 246 28.64 -8.93 -2.50
CA GLN A 246 28.56 -9.26 -1.08
C GLN A 246 28.21 -10.74 -0.86
N TRP A 247 27.16 -11.24 -1.49
CA TRP A 247 26.76 -12.65 -1.34
C TRP A 247 27.75 -13.61 -2.00
N ARG A 248 28.46 -13.20 -3.06
CA ARG A 248 29.58 -13.97 -3.62
C ARG A 248 30.72 -14.15 -2.61
N SER A 249 31.02 -13.15 -1.77
CA SER A 249 32.07 -13.27 -0.76
C SER A 249 31.82 -14.39 0.26
N TYR A 250 30.54 -14.78 0.47
CA TYR A 250 30.16 -15.88 1.35
C TYR A 250 30.17 -17.26 0.68
N GLN A 251 30.44 -17.35 -0.63
CA GLN A 251 30.50 -18.65 -1.35
C GLN A 251 31.70 -19.53 -0.95
N GLY A 252 32.65 -18.98 -0.16
CA GLY A 252 33.68 -19.77 0.52
C GLY A 252 33.11 -20.80 1.51
N PHE A 253 31.92 -20.56 2.06
CA PHE A 253 31.19 -21.57 2.84
C PHE A 253 30.62 -22.64 1.92
N VAL A 254 30.94 -23.93 2.15
CA VAL A 254 30.52 -25.07 1.33
C VAL A 254 29.03 -25.07 1.04
N ARG A 255 28.21 -24.70 2.04
CA ARG A 255 26.74 -24.71 1.94
C ARG A 255 26.17 -23.54 1.13
N LEU A 256 26.92 -22.51 0.84
CA LEU A 256 26.53 -21.36 0.01
C LEU A 256 27.22 -21.33 -1.36
N ARG A 257 28.05 -22.33 -1.67
CA ARG A 257 28.88 -22.35 -2.91
C ARG A 257 28.07 -22.14 -4.18
N ASN A 258 26.85 -22.67 -4.25
CA ASN A 258 25.99 -22.62 -5.42
C ASN A 258 24.81 -21.66 -5.27
N VAL A 259 24.81 -20.81 -4.25
CA VAL A 259 23.74 -19.83 -4.01
C VAL A 259 23.77 -18.76 -5.11
N ARG A 260 22.61 -18.48 -5.68
CA ARG A 260 22.42 -17.38 -6.61
C ARG A 260 21.89 -16.17 -5.85
N ALA A 261 22.63 -15.07 -5.89
CA ALA A 261 22.17 -13.78 -5.36
C ALA A 261 21.56 -12.96 -6.49
N MET A 262 20.35 -12.50 -6.29
CA MET A 262 19.58 -11.71 -7.24
C MET A 262 19.04 -10.47 -6.55
N PHE A 263 19.38 -9.31 -7.10
CA PHE A 263 18.85 -8.03 -6.64
C PHE A 263 17.41 -7.89 -7.13
N VAL A 264 16.54 -7.46 -6.23
CA VAL A 264 15.16 -7.06 -6.54
C VAL A 264 14.99 -5.62 -6.08
N ASP A 265 14.50 -4.77 -6.96
CA ASP A 265 14.24 -3.37 -6.63
C ASP A 265 13.27 -3.29 -5.43
N PRO A 266 13.68 -2.66 -4.32
CA PRO A 266 12.84 -2.54 -3.13
C PRO A 266 11.51 -1.83 -3.41
N ASP A 267 11.45 -0.90 -4.34
CA ASP A 267 10.21 -0.22 -4.71
C ASP A 267 9.20 -1.17 -5.38
N HIS A 268 9.68 -2.25 -5.99
CA HIS A 268 8.84 -3.26 -6.60
C HIS A 268 8.42 -4.39 -5.66
N ILE A 269 9.08 -4.58 -4.50
CA ILE A 269 8.75 -5.72 -3.63
C ILE A 269 8.42 -5.33 -2.19
N GLN A 270 8.85 -4.16 -1.73
CA GLN A 270 8.60 -3.69 -0.37
C GLN A 270 7.40 -2.75 -0.28
N ARG A 271 6.94 -2.18 -1.39
CA ARG A 271 5.72 -1.35 -1.44
C ARG A 271 4.50 -2.24 -1.71
N GLN A 272 3.50 -2.18 -0.83
CA GLN A 272 2.26 -2.98 -0.92
C GLN A 272 1.29 -2.36 -1.95
N THR A 273 1.68 -2.38 -3.21
CA THR A 273 0.96 -1.78 -4.34
C THR A 273 0.82 -2.79 -5.48
N PRO A 274 0.03 -2.52 -6.53
CA PRO A 274 0.00 -3.39 -7.71
C PRO A 274 1.36 -3.64 -8.36
N ARG A 275 2.34 -2.73 -8.17
CA ARG A 275 3.71 -2.89 -8.68
C ARG A 275 4.49 -4.02 -8.01
N ILE A 276 4.03 -4.55 -6.88
CA ILE A 276 4.69 -5.69 -6.22
C ILE A 276 4.83 -6.90 -7.15
N LEU A 277 3.96 -7.02 -8.17
CA LEU A 277 4.06 -8.07 -9.19
C LEU A 277 5.13 -7.78 -10.27
N GLU A 278 5.80 -6.64 -10.23
CA GLU A 278 7.00 -6.36 -11.05
C GLU A 278 8.25 -6.96 -10.40
N GLY A 279 8.22 -7.13 -9.08
CA GLY A 279 9.23 -7.86 -8.32
C GLY A 279 9.03 -9.39 -8.30
N ALA A 280 7.98 -9.90 -8.98
CA ALA A 280 7.65 -11.34 -9.05
C ALA A 280 8.13 -11.99 -10.38
#